data_0f9ddb710687401402f340fc89ac8a07
#
_entry.id   0f9ddb710687401402f340fc89ac8a07
#
_cell.length_a   1.000
_cell.length_b   1.000
_cell.length_c   1.000
_cell.angle_alpha   90.00
_cell.angle_beta   90.00
_cell.angle_gamma   90.00
#
_symmetry.space_group_name_H-M   'P 1'
#
loop_
_entity.id
_entity.type
_entity.pdbx_description
1 polymer ?
#
loop_
_entity_poly.entity_id
_entity_poly.type
_entity_poly.pdbx_seq_one_letter_code
_entity_poly.pdbx_strand_id
1 'polypeptide(L)'
;VFILLENFDAAKDDKKRQLYVAMTRAKQNLTIHLNGDYLDKFKTEGLEIVINNNTFKAPNGLALHLSHKDLNLGYFEFIQKRVNALTSGDSISISEEGCKNEKGELVLKFSKKFLDKLAEIKKTGFDLIEAKVNFIVHWKAEDKEQEVKIVLPEL
;
A
#
# COMPACT_ATOMS: atom_id res chain seq x y z
N VAL A 1 10.01 -0.89 23.71
CA VAL A 1 8.83 -1.22 22.87
C VAL A 1 8.18 0.05 22.42
N PHE A 2 7.75 0.07 21.17
CA PHE A 2 7.04 1.18 20.54
C PHE A 2 5.67 0.69 20.11
N ILE A 3 4.60 1.37 20.49
CA ILE A 3 3.22 1.02 20.17
C ILE A 3 2.56 2.22 19.49
N LEU A 4 1.92 1.99 18.37
CA LEU A 4 1.09 2.98 17.67
C LEU A 4 -0.38 2.56 17.77
N LEU A 5 -1.21 3.40 18.36
CA LEU A 5 -2.65 3.20 18.50
C LEU A 5 -3.38 4.27 17.68
N GLU A 6 -3.98 3.85 16.58
CA GLU A 6 -4.81 4.68 15.75
C GLU A 6 -6.25 4.15 15.80
N ASN A 7 -7.20 5.02 16.18
CA ASN A 7 -8.61 4.69 16.28
C ASN A 7 -8.87 3.40 17.11
N PHE A 8 -8.18 3.31 18.24
CA PHE A 8 -8.21 2.12 19.09
C PHE A 8 -9.58 1.99 19.78
N ASP A 9 -10.24 0.85 19.58
CA ASP A 9 -11.51 0.55 20.24
C ASP A 9 -11.28 -0.09 21.62
N ALA A 10 -11.27 0.77 22.65
CA ALA A 10 -11.10 0.33 24.02
C ALA A 10 -12.31 -0.43 24.60
N ALA A 11 -13.43 -0.55 23.89
CA ALA A 11 -14.57 -1.34 24.33
C ALA A 11 -14.36 -2.85 24.06
N LYS A 12 -13.50 -3.19 23.09
CA LYS A 12 -13.24 -4.59 22.71
C LYS A 12 -12.19 -5.24 23.58
N ASP A 13 -12.55 -6.32 24.25
CA ASP A 13 -11.63 -7.04 25.16
C ASP A 13 -10.45 -7.69 24.45
N ASP A 14 -10.61 -8.16 23.21
CA ASP A 14 -9.51 -8.68 22.40
C ASP A 14 -8.46 -7.60 22.12
N LYS A 15 -8.89 -6.37 21.85
CA LYS A 15 -7.99 -5.22 21.64
C LYS A 15 -7.25 -4.83 22.92
N LYS A 16 -7.94 -4.82 24.06
CA LYS A 16 -7.29 -4.60 25.35
C LYS A 16 -6.23 -5.66 25.66
N ARG A 17 -6.53 -6.93 25.41
CA ARG A 17 -5.57 -8.03 25.58
C ARG A 17 -4.36 -7.90 24.68
N GLN A 18 -4.56 -7.54 23.41
CA GLN A 18 -3.46 -7.28 22.48
C GLN A 18 -2.56 -6.14 22.98
N LEU A 19 -3.15 -5.03 23.41
CA LEU A 19 -2.40 -3.91 23.97
C LEU A 19 -1.63 -4.33 25.23
N TYR A 20 -2.27 -5.04 26.15
CA TYR A 20 -1.63 -5.54 27.37
C TYR A 20 -0.41 -6.41 27.04
N VAL A 21 -0.56 -7.37 26.13
CA VAL A 21 0.54 -8.23 25.69
C VAL A 21 1.68 -7.41 25.08
N ALA A 22 1.36 -6.41 24.24
CA ALA A 22 2.37 -5.53 23.65
C ALA A 22 3.12 -4.72 24.72
N MET A 23 2.40 -4.15 25.68
CA MET A 23 2.99 -3.37 26.78
C MET A 23 3.92 -4.22 27.66
N THR A 24 3.51 -5.45 27.99
CA THR A 24 4.30 -6.37 28.84
C THR A 24 5.57 -6.91 28.17
N ARG A 25 5.74 -6.68 26.86
CA ARG A 25 6.99 -6.99 26.15
C ARG A 25 8.08 -5.96 26.36
N ALA A 26 7.79 -4.82 26.96
CA ALA A 26 8.78 -3.81 27.26
C ALA A 26 9.65 -4.23 28.45
N LYS A 27 10.96 -4.35 28.22
CA LYS A 27 11.93 -4.67 29.28
C LYS A 27 12.56 -3.43 29.93
N GLN A 28 12.64 -2.33 29.21
CA GLN A 28 13.26 -1.09 29.67
C GLN A 28 12.35 0.11 29.41
N ASN A 29 12.06 0.40 28.14
CA ASN A 29 11.29 1.57 27.75
C ASN A 29 10.04 1.15 26.97
N LEU A 30 8.94 1.81 27.25
CA LEU A 30 7.67 1.69 26.54
C LEU A 30 7.25 3.08 26.07
N THR A 31 7.05 3.24 24.77
CA THR A 31 6.50 4.45 24.18
C THR A 31 5.20 4.10 23.48
N ILE A 32 4.13 4.83 23.77
CA ILE A 32 2.81 4.64 23.15
C ILE A 32 2.42 5.95 22.47
N HIS A 33 2.22 5.89 21.14
CA HIS A 33 1.63 6.98 20.39
C HIS A 33 0.17 6.68 20.18
N LEU A 34 -0.69 7.64 20.44
CA LEU A 34 -2.13 7.49 20.30
C LEU A 34 -2.76 8.77 19.76
N ASN A 35 -3.89 8.61 19.07
CA ASN A 35 -4.69 9.70 18.52
C ASN A 35 -6.04 9.87 19.25
N GLY A 36 -6.14 9.45 20.50
CA GLY A 36 -7.36 9.52 21.31
C GLY A 36 -7.05 9.56 22.78
N ASP A 37 -8.09 9.51 23.59
CA ASP A 37 -8.08 9.66 25.04
C ASP A 37 -8.05 8.32 25.81
N TYR A 38 -7.73 7.23 25.13
CA TYR A 38 -7.84 5.86 25.65
C TYR A 38 -7.06 5.60 26.94
N LEU A 39 -5.98 6.34 27.15
CA LEU A 39 -5.08 6.20 28.31
C LEU A 39 -5.13 7.39 29.28
N ASP A 40 -6.03 8.34 29.12
CA ASP A 40 -6.11 9.54 29.98
C ASP A 40 -6.33 9.22 31.46
N LYS A 41 -6.99 8.11 31.74
CA LYS A 41 -7.23 7.62 33.10
C LYS A 41 -6.06 6.80 33.66
N PHE A 42 -5.03 6.57 32.86
CA PHE A 42 -3.87 5.82 33.29
C PHE A 42 -2.95 6.72 34.11
N LYS A 43 -2.71 6.34 35.34
CA LYS A 43 -1.79 7.07 36.24
C LYS A 43 -0.79 6.05 36.80
N THR A 44 0.46 6.27 36.50
CA THR A 44 1.55 5.45 37.05
C THR A 44 2.77 6.34 37.34
N GLU A 45 3.56 5.94 38.27
CA GLU A 45 4.83 6.61 38.59
C GLU A 45 5.77 6.51 37.36
N GLY A 46 6.45 7.62 37.04
CA GLY A 46 7.35 7.69 35.88
C GLY A 46 6.67 7.81 34.51
N LEU A 47 5.35 8.01 34.47
CA LEU A 47 4.64 8.31 33.21
C LEU A 47 4.96 9.73 32.76
N GLU A 48 5.54 9.86 31.57
CA GLU A 48 5.73 11.12 30.86
C GLU A 48 4.69 11.24 29.74
N ILE A 49 3.93 12.34 29.72
CA ILE A 49 2.94 12.63 28.69
C ILE A 49 3.46 13.79 27.85
N VAL A 50 3.66 13.51 26.55
CA VAL A 50 4.06 14.51 25.55
C VAL A 50 2.90 14.77 24.60
N ILE A 51 2.36 15.99 24.64
CA ILE A 51 1.30 16.41 23.73
C ILE A 51 1.94 16.97 22.46
N ASN A 52 1.67 16.35 21.31
CA ASN A 52 2.12 16.81 20.02
C ASN A 52 0.97 17.55 19.31
N ASN A 53 1.05 18.88 19.27
CA ASN A 53 0.08 19.75 18.63
C ASN A 53 0.48 20.10 17.17
N ASN A 54 1.48 19.44 16.60
CA ASN A 54 1.90 19.66 15.23
C ASN A 54 0.81 19.19 14.25
N THR A 55 0.38 20.05 13.39
CA THR A 55 -0.47 19.72 12.25
C THR A 55 0.43 19.29 11.08
N PHE A 56 0.30 18.07 10.65
CA PHE A 56 0.99 17.57 9.47
C PHE A 56 0.12 17.81 8.24
N LYS A 57 0.69 18.48 7.24
CA LYS A 57 0.03 18.58 5.94
C LYS A 57 0.02 17.22 5.27
N ALA A 58 -1.08 16.87 4.63
CA ALA A 58 -1.13 15.70 3.76
C ALA A 58 -0.01 15.81 2.70
N PRO A 59 0.63 14.69 2.33
CA PRO A 59 1.64 14.70 1.28
C PRO A 59 1.01 15.16 -0.05
N ASN A 60 1.78 15.89 -0.84
CA ASN A 60 1.33 16.36 -2.15
C ASN A 60 1.25 15.23 -3.19
N GLY A 61 1.89 14.11 -2.93
CA GLY A 61 1.91 12.94 -3.80
C GLY A 61 2.05 11.65 -3.00
N LEU A 62 1.57 10.57 -3.57
CA LEU A 62 1.65 9.21 -3.03
C LEU A 62 2.20 8.30 -4.12
N ALA A 63 3.14 7.44 -3.78
CA ALA A 63 3.57 6.38 -4.67
C ALA A 63 2.77 5.10 -4.39
N LEU A 64 2.18 4.53 -5.43
CA LEU A 64 1.44 3.27 -5.36
C LEU A 64 2.26 2.16 -6.02
N HIS A 65 2.81 1.26 -5.22
CA HIS A 65 3.46 0.05 -5.72
C HIS A 65 2.41 -1.04 -5.95
N LEU A 66 2.17 -1.38 -7.21
CA LEU A 66 1.15 -2.38 -7.55
C LEU A 66 1.70 -3.79 -7.37
N SER A 67 0.85 -4.65 -6.85
CA SER A 67 1.06 -6.09 -6.75
C SER A 67 0.36 -6.85 -7.90
N HIS A 68 0.63 -8.14 -8.01
CA HIS A 68 -0.05 -9.00 -8.98
C HIS A 68 -1.59 -9.00 -8.81
N LYS A 69 -2.11 -8.73 -7.61
CA LYS A 69 -3.56 -8.68 -7.32
C LYS A 69 -4.25 -7.44 -7.90
N ASP A 70 -3.47 -6.42 -8.22
CA ASP A 70 -3.94 -5.16 -8.76
C ASP A 70 -4.01 -5.17 -10.28
N LEU A 71 -3.57 -6.25 -10.91
CA LEU A 71 -3.45 -6.41 -12.36
C LEU A 71 -4.35 -7.50 -12.91
N ASN A 72 -4.71 -7.37 -14.17
CA ASN A 72 -5.37 -8.44 -14.95
C ASN A 72 -4.31 -9.41 -15.46
N LEU A 73 -4.03 -10.46 -14.71
CA LEU A 73 -2.94 -11.39 -14.99
C LEU A 73 -3.13 -12.16 -16.30
N GLY A 74 -4.36 -12.52 -16.66
CA GLY A 74 -4.65 -13.21 -17.91
C GLY A 74 -4.29 -12.39 -19.16
N TYR A 75 -4.24 -11.07 -19.06
CA TYR A 75 -3.85 -10.20 -20.17
C TYR A 75 -2.38 -10.41 -20.58
N PHE A 76 -1.49 -10.71 -19.63
CA PHE A 76 -0.07 -10.89 -19.90
C PHE A 76 0.25 -12.07 -20.80
N GLU A 77 -0.60 -13.09 -20.87
CA GLU A 77 -0.42 -14.25 -21.76
C GLU A 77 -0.34 -13.84 -23.23
N PHE A 78 -1.03 -12.76 -23.61
CA PHE A 78 -1.13 -12.29 -24.99
C PHE A 78 -0.07 -11.26 -25.38
N ILE A 79 0.65 -10.67 -24.40
CA ILE A 79 1.51 -9.52 -24.65
C ILE A 79 2.99 -9.73 -24.29
N GLN A 80 3.44 -10.99 -24.17
CA GLN A 80 4.81 -11.31 -23.75
C GLN A 80 5.90 -10.60 -24.57
N LYS A 81 5.68 -10.40 -25.88
CA LYS A 81 6.62 -9.65 -26.74
C LYS A 81 6.79 -8.20 -26.28
N ARG A 82 5.70 -7.56 -25.83
CA ARG A 82 5.72 -6.17 -25.33
C ARG A 82 6.39 -6.11 -23.96
N VAL A 83 6.08 -7.07 -23.09
CA VAL A 83 6.70 -7.16 -21.74
C VAL A 83 8.20 -7.39 -21.83
N ASN A 84 8.64 -8.26 -22.76
CA ASN A 84 10.07 -8.55 -22.97
C ASN A 84 10.87 -7.36 -23.51
N ALA A 85 10.22 -6.35 -24.05
CA ALA A 85 10.87 -5.13 -24.54
C ALA A 85 10.99 -4.06 -23.46
N LEU A 86 10.45 -4.29 -22.27
CA LEU A 86 10.52 -3.36 -21.13
C LEU A 86 11.65 -3.72 -20.19
N THR A 87 12.14 -2.70 -19.49
CA THR A 87 13.11 -2.82 -18.38
C THR A 87 12.57 -2.10 -17.15
N SER A 88 13.06 -2.49 -15.96
CA SER A 88 12.76 -1.75 -14.73
C SER A 88 13.30 -0.32 -14.84
N GLY A 89 12.47 0.64 -14.47
CA GLY A 89 12.75 2.06 -14.59
C GLY A 89 12.13 2.71 -15.83
N ASP A 90 11.69 1.94 -16.83
CA ASP A 90 11.03 2.51 -18.02
C ASP A 90 9.78 3.29 -17.63
N SER A 91 9.64 4.49 -18.18
CA SER A 91 8.42 5.28 -18.06
C SER A 91 7.32 4.68 -18.92
N ILE A 92 6.13 4.59 -18.37
CA ILE A 92 4.92 4.11 -19.05
C ILE A 92 3.79 5.11 -18.88
N SER A 93 2.97 5.30 -19.89
CA SER A 93 1.86 6.24 -19.83
C SER A 93 0.60 5.57 -19.26
N ILE A 94 -0.11 6.31 -18.42
CA ILE A 94 -1.34 5.84 -17.77
C ILE A 94 -2.52 6.00 -18.73
N SER A 95 -3.39 5.01 -18.76
CA SER A 95 -4.68 5.05 -19.46
C SER A 95 -5.80 4.56 -18.55
N GLU A 96 -7.06 4.69 -18.97
CA GLU A 96 -8.22 4.29 -18.17
C GLU A 96 -8.21 2.81 -17.76
N GLU A 97 -7.67 1.93 -18.59
CA GLU A 97 -7.69 0.48 -18.35
C GLU A 97 -6.34 -0.12 -17.90
N GLY A 98 -5.24 0.66 -17.89
CA GLY A 98 -3.90 0.17 -17.59
C GLY A 98 -2.80 1.13 -18.00
N CYS A 99 -1.61 0.60 -18.32
CA CYS A 99 -0.50 1.42 -18.77
C CYS A 99 -0.01 1.01 -20.17
N LYS A 100 0.51 2.00 -20.90
CA LYS A 100 1.02 1.87 -22.27
C LYS A 100 2.51 2.19 -22.33
N ASN A 101 3.22 1.54 -23.25
CA ASN A 101 4.60 1.87 -23.58
C ASN A 101 4.70 3.16 -24.41
N GLU A 102 5.92 3.57 -24.77
CA GLU A 102 6.18 4.74 -25.61
C GLU A 102 5.54 4.65 -27.01
N LYS A 103 5.26 3.43 -27.50
CA LYS A 103 4.58 3.20 -28.77
C LYS A 103 3.06 3.29 -28.69
N GLY A 104 2.52 3.58 -27.50
CA GLY A 104 1.08 3.62 -27.24
C GLY A 104 0.42 2.24 -27.11
N GLU A 105 1.21 1.16 -27.04
CA GLU A 105 0.70 -0.19 -26.88
C GLU A 105 0.48 -0.51 -25.41
N LEU A 106 -0.67 -1.11 -25.09
CA LEU A 106 -0.99 -1.50 -23.73
C LEU A 106 -0.06 -2.62 -23.26
N VAL A 107 0.64 -2.40 -22.13
CA VAL A 107 1.64 -3.33 -21.55
C VAL A 107 1.19 -3.95 -20.24
N LEU A 108 0.14 -3.44 -19.64
CA LEU A 108 -0.58 -4.04 -18.51
C LEU A 108 -2.01 -3.52 -18.46
N LYS A 109 -2.90 -4.33 -17.89
CA LYS A 109 -4.27 -3.93 -17.53
C LYS A 109 -4.46 -3.97 -16.04
N PHE A 110 -5.18 -2.99 -15.51
CA PHE A 110 -5.60 -2.99 -14.11
C PHE A 110 -6.68 -4.04 -13.86
N SER A 111 -6.70 -4.61 -12.65
CA SER A 111 -7.82 -5.43 -12.21
C SER A 111 -9.03 -4.54 -11.90
N LYS A 112 -10.24 -5.11 -11.99
CA LYS A 112 -11.47 -4.40 -11.62
C LYS A 112 -11.39 -3.83 -10.19
N LYS A 113 -10.88 -4.64 -9.25
CA LYS A 113 -10.70 -4.23 -7.86
C LYS A 113 -9.77 -3.01 -7.72
N PHE A 114 -8.72 -2.94 -8.53
CA PHE A 114 -7.80 -1.81 -8.49
C PHE A 114 -8.43 -0.56 -9.11
N LEU A 115 -9.22 -0.70 -10.18
CA LEU A 115 -9.97 0.43 -10.75
C LEU A 115 -10.96 1.02 -9.75
N ASP A 116 -11.65 0.18 -8.99
CA ASP A 116 -12.54 0.64 -7.90
C ASP A 116 -11.75 1.41 -6.84
N LYS A 117 -10.57 0.91 -6.44
CA LYS A 117 -9.66 1.60 -5.51
C LYS A 117 -9.16 2.94 -6.05
N LEU A 118 -8.81 3.00 -7.34
CA LEU A 118 -8.42 4.27 -7.98
C LEU A 118 -9.56 5.29 -7.98
N ALA A 119 -10.79 4.85 -8.21
CA ALA A 119 -11.95 5.72 -8.14
C ALA A 119 -12.12 6.32 -6.74
N GLU A 120 -11.87 5.56 -5.68
CA GLU A 120 -11.88 6.07 -4.30
C GLU A 120 -10.74 7.07 -4.04
N ILE A 121 -9.53 6.78 -4.50
CA ILE A 121 -8.37 7.67 -4.37
C ILE A 121 -8.64 9.01 -5.07
N LYS A 122 -9.23 8.98 -6.28
CA LYS A 122 -9.60 10.20 -7.00
C LYS A 122 -10.62 11.07 -6.25
N LYS A 123 -11.56 10.47 -5.52
CA LYS A 123 -12.49 11.21 -4.66
C LYS A 123 -11.80 12.01 -3.55
N THR A 124 -10.60 11.59 -3.14
CA THR A 124 -9.80 12.31 -2.13
C THR A 124 -8.92 13.41 -2.73
N GLY A 125 -9.01 13.65 -4.05
CA GLY A 125 -8.30 14.73 -4.73
C GLY A 125 -6.94 14.35 -5.30
N PHE A 126 -6.58 13.05 -5.32
CA PHE A 126 -5.37 12.56 -5.99
C PHE A 126 -5.68 12.07 -7.40
N ASP A 127 -4.82 12.43 -8.33
CA ASP A 127 -4.83 11.92 -9.70
C ASP A 127 -3.52 11.20 -10.00
N LEU A 128 -3.60 10.21 -10.92
CA LEU A 128 -2.43 9.54 -11.45
C LEU A 128 -1.69 10.48 -12.41
N ILE A 129 -0.43 10.78 -12.13
CA ILE A 129 0.39 11.72 -12.90
C ILE A 129 1.44 11.00 -13.74
N GLU A 130 2.07 9.98 -13.17
CA GLU A 130 3.15 9.25 -13.81
C GLU A 130 3.10 7.77 -13.45
N ALA A 131 3.72 6.95 -14.27
CA ALA A 131 3.92 5.54 -14.01
C ALA A 131 5.28 5.09 -14.53
N LYS A 132 5.90 4.18 -13.82
CA LYS A 132 7.12 3.51 -14.26
C LYS A 132 7.06 2.01 -13.99
N VAL A 133 7.82 1.25 -14.77
CA VAL A 133 8.05 -0.17 -14.51
C VAL A 133 8.90 -0.30 -13.25
N ASN A 134 8.32 -0.82 -12.17
CA ASN A 134 9.09 -1.07 -10.95
C ASN A 134 9.78 -2.43 -11.04
N PHE A 135 9.01 -3.50 -11.25
CA PHE A 135 9.54 -4.85 -11.42
C PHE A 135 8.94 -5.56 -12.61
N ILE A 136 9.74 -6.43 -13.23
CA ILE A 136 9.28 -7.45 -14.17
C ILE A 136 9.60 -8.79 -13.54
N VAL A 137 8.57 -9.58 -13.25
CA VAL A 137 8.70 -10.85 -12.54
C VAL A 137 8.06 -12.00 -13.30
N HIS A 138 8.57 -13.20 -13.10
CA HIS A 138 7.92 -14.41 -13.57
C HIS A 138 6.77 -14.76 -12.64
N TRP A 139 5.61 -15.02 -13.23
CA TRP A 139 4.41 -15.41 -12.52
C TRP A 139 3.79 -16.64 -13.15
N LYS A 140 3.30 -17.54 -12.32
CA LYS A 140 2.64 -18.78 -12.71
C LYS A 140 1.32 -18.92 -11.99
N ALA A 141 0.22 -19.12 -12.73
CA ALA A 141 -1.06 -19.48 -12.13
C ALA A 141 -1.02 -20.94 -11.62
N GLU A 142 -1.77 -21.23 -10.55
CA GLU A 142 -1.79 -22.56 -9.93
C GLU A 142 -2.29 -23.65 -10.90
N ASP A 143 -3.17 -23.28 -11.83
CA ASP A 143 -3.81 -24.15 -12.82
C ASP A 143 -3.07 -24.21 -14.17
N LYS A 144 -1.91 -23.53 -14.30
CA LYS A 144 -1.15 -23.46 -15.56
C LYS A 144 0.26 -24.01 -15.42
N GLU A 145 0.76 -24.64 -16.48
CA GLU A 145 2.12 -25.15 -16.54
C GLU A 145 3.14 -24.07 -16.92
N GLN A 146 2.72 -23.10 -17.72
CA GLN A 146 3.60 -22.05 -18.26
C GLN A 146 3.66 -20.84 -17.35
N GLU A 147 4.88 -20.35 -17.17
CA GLU A 147 5.14 -19.05 -16.54
C GLU A 147 5.02 -17.92 -17.56
N VAL A 148 4.53 -16.78 -17.12
CA VAL A 148 4.49 -15.55 -17.88
C VAL A 148 5.22 -14.45 -17.15
N LYS A 149 5.84 -13.54 -17.88
CA LYS A 149 6.36 -12.32 -17.27
C LYS A 149 5.23 -11.32 -17.08
N ILE A 150 5.19 -10.74 -15.91
CA ILE A 150 4.26 -9.67 -15.57
C ILE A 150 5.03 -8.41 -15.18
N VAL A 151 4.43 -7.25 -15.44
CA VAL A 151 4.95 -5.94 -15.08
C VAL A 151 4.25 -5.47 -13.83
N LEU A 152 5.01 -5.14 -12.79
CA LEU A 152 4.52 -4.52 -11.57
C LEU A 152 4.91 -3.03 -11.61
N PRO A 153 3.98 -2.11 -11.84
CA PRO A 153 4.30 -0.70 -11.93
C PRO A 153 4.32 -0.01 -10.56
N GLU A 154 4.97 1.13 -10.52
CA GLU A 154 4.78 2.19 -9.54
C GLU A 154 4.03 3.34 -10.22
N LEU A 155 3.00 3.85 -9.56
CA LEU A 155 2.13 4.93 -10.02
C LEU A 155 2.23 6.12 -9.07
#